data_9e2ba27b8e1013bf224d2782e8dc2e12
#
_entry.id   9e2ba27b8e1013bf224d2782e8dc2e12
#
_cell.length_a   1.000
_cell.length_b   1.000
_cell.length_c   1.000
_cell.angle_alpha   90.00
_cell.angle_beta   90.00
_cell.angle_gamma   90.00
#
_symmetry.space_group_name_H-M   'P 1'
#
loop_
_entity.id
_entity.type
_entity.pdbx_description
1 polymer ?
#
loop_
_entity_poly.entity_id
_entity_poly.type
_entity_poly.pdbx_seq_one_letter_code
_entity_poly.pdbx_strand_id
1 'polypeptide(L)'
;GHITPGLHRAPGFSVQAYIHPDPVGDAEPNGAVTFLRRQDAFLEQLFAEWRPAERLQLYAGKFNAPFGYGFNLFPGVLASFRAHDVYLVREQVGAGANWTLPAPERWGEHTLSAAVFTLDTSFLSNSLLTRQRCCDPGFGRYTRNTLRQGGAGNTGNLDNAAVSLEGTGVPALPGLTYNLGLLTRGPGKDATRREWGWAAGLRHERAWTDDVSTFAFAEFVEFRNAGGNPTEEAEDGGEGIVSERRRFSTVGAQVRSGPWRATLVWQRDEAKRSPNPLPTQDYYEASVGRDLGWGFGFDAGYQYARLARGDGSAGTSHSVIGRLNHRFARHHGHATRPGH
;
A
#
# COMPACT_ATOMS: atom_id res chain seq x y z
N GLY A 1 9.15 3.94 8.67
CA GLY A 1 8.37 3.89 9.93
C GLY A 1 7.15 4.78 9.82
N HIS A 2 6.10 4.52 10.60
CA HIS A 2 4.89 5.34 10.59
C HIS A 2 4.66 5.94 11.97
N ILE A 3 4.23 7.20 12.02
CA ILE A 3 3.78 7.88 13.23
C ILE A 3 2.27 8.11 13.06
N THR A 4 1.46 7.55 13.97
CA THR A 4 0.00 7.51 13.87
C THR A 4 -0.64 8.24 15.07
N PRO A 5 -0.74 9.56 15.06
CA PRO A 5 -1.51 10.27 16.06
C PRO A 5 -3.02 10.17 15.76
N GLY A 6 -3.82 9.87 16.77
CA GLY A 6 -5.29 9.88 16.71
C GLY A 6 -5.88 10.79 17.78
N LEU A 7 -6.82 11.65 17.43
CA LEU A 7 -7.57 12.49 18.35
C LEU A 7 -9.03 12.02 18.39
N HIS A 8 -9.49 11.54 19.55
CA HIS A 8 -10.88 11.16 19.79
C HIS A 8 -11.58 12.25 20.60
N ARG A 9 -12.53 12.97 20.03
CA ARG A 9 -13.18 14.13 20.66
C ARG A 9 -14.60 13.88 21.15
N ALA A 10 -15.31 12.93 20.55
CA ALA A 10 -16.71 12.62 20.90
C ALA A 10 -16.98 11.13 20.61
N PRO A 11 -18.03 10.55 21.21
CA PRO A 11 -18.46 9.21 20.82
C PRO A 11 -18.68 9.12 19.31
N GLY A 12 -17.98 8.23 18.65
CA GLY A 12 -18.10 8.00 17.21
C GLY A 12 -17.40 9.00 16.29
N PHE A 13 -16.64 10.00 16.78
CA PHE A 13 -15.87 10.93 15.95
C PHE A 13 -14.40 10.89 16.29
N SER A 14 -13.54 10.76 15.28
CA SER A 14 -12.08 10.82 15.40
C SER A 14 -11.43 11.51 14.22
N VAL A 15 -10.22 12.04 14.44
CA VAL A 15 -9.32 12.52 13.38
C VAL A 15 -8.06 11.71 13.47
N GLN A 16 -7.62 11.19 12.35
CA GLN A 16 -6.42 10.34 12.25
C GLN A 16 -5.42 10.94 11.28
N ALA A 17 -4.14 10.82 11.60
CA ALA A 17 -3.07 11.21 10.72
C ALA A 17 -2.02 10.09 10.63
N TYR A 18 -1.44 9.92 9.44
CA TYR A 18 -0.30 9.05 9.18
C TYR A 18 0.82 9.88 8.61
N ILE A 19 1.92 9.96 9.36
CA ILE A 19 3.13 10.64 8.93
C ILE A 19 4.16 9.57 8.59
N HIS A 20 4.67 9.63 7.37
CA HIS A 20 5.65 8.68 6.86
C HIS A 20 7.02 9.38 6.76
N PRO A 21 7.98 9.06 7.65
CA PRO A 21 9.37 9.45 7.46
C PRO A 21 10.03 8.53 6.44
N ASP A 22 10.65 9.12 5.42
CA ASP A 22 11.29 8.39 4.33
C ASP A 22 12.53 9.13 3.82
N PRO A 23 13.58 8.43 3.34
CA PRO A 23 14.69 9.07 2.67
C PRO A 23 14.25 9.81 1.42
N VAL A 24 14.82 10.99 1.21
CA VAL A 24 14.54 11.80 0.02
C VAL A 24 15.70 11.67 -0.95
N GLY A 25 15.41 11.20 -2.16
CA GLY A 25 16.37 10.98 -3.24
C GLY A 25 17.07 9.62 -3.15
N ASP A 26 17.56 9.16 -4.27
CA ASP A 26 18.34 7.94 -4.39
C ASP A 26 19.67 8.08 -3.65
N ALA A 27 20.18 6.97 -3.11
CA ALA A 27 21.56 6.90 -2.64
C ALA A 27 22.50 7.19 -3.81
N GLU A 28 23.38 8.17 -3.67
CA GLU A 28 24.37 8.42 -4.71
C GLU A 28 25.25 7.18 -4.91
N PRO A 29 25.56 6.79 -6.18
CA PRO A 29 26.27 5.56 -6.47
C PRO A 29 27.68 5.50 -5.90
N ASN A 30 28.20 6.58 -5.38
CA ASN A 30 29.60 6.71 -4.96
C ASN A 30 29.85 6.49 -3.44
N GLY A 31 29.00 5.73 -2.76
CA GLY A 31 29.24 5.38 -1.35
C GLY A 31 29.06 6.55 -0.37
N ALA A 32 28.31 7.58 -0.74
CA ALA A 32 27.96 8.66 0.16
C ALA A 32 27.27 8.13 1.42
N VAL A 33 27.69 8.60 2.61
CA VAL A 33 27.07 8.26 3.87
C VAL A 33 25.69 8.91 3.94
N THR A 34 24.64 8.09 3.84
CA THR A 34 23.24 8.54 3.90
C THR A 34 22.61 8.41 5.31
N PHE A 35 23.39 7.90 6.29
CA PHE A 35 22.88 7.70 7.65
C PHE A 35 22.40 9.01 8.26
N LEU A 36 21.12 9.07 8.61
CA LEU A 36 20.41 10.26 9.12
C LEU A 36 20.53 11.51 8.24
N ARG A 37 20.96 11.38 7.00
CA ARG A 37 20.96 12.46 6.01
C ARG A 37 19.83 12.24 5.00
N ARG A 38 19.35 13.33 4.40
CA ARG A 38 18.29 13.28 3.39
C ARG A 38 17.01 12.59 3.89
N GLN A 39 16.69 12.76 5.16
CA GLN A 39 15.42 12.30 5.72
C GLN A 39 14.38 13.38 5.58
N ASP A 40 13.20 13.00 5.15
CA ASP A 40 12.03 13.85 5.12
C ASP A 40 10.85 13.16 5.81
N ALA A 41 9.74 13.83 5.85
CA ALA A 41 8.48 13.26 6.26
C ALA A 41 7.38 13.85 5.40
N PHE A 42 6.42 13.02 5.04
CA PHE A 42 5.21 13.46 4.36
C PHE A 42 3.96 12.96 5.08
N LEU A 43 2.90 13.69 4.90
CA LEU A 43 1.60 13.33 5.43
C LEU A 43 0.93 12.37 4.45
N GLU A 44 0.96 11.08 4.73
CA GLU A 44 0.34 10.08 3.87
C GLU A 44 -1.17 10.10 3.99
N GLN A 45 -1.69 10.24 5.21
CA GLN A 45 -3.13 10.32 5.47
C GLN A 45 -3.44 11.37 6.53
N LEU A 46 -4.55 12.09 6.36
CA LEU A 46 -5.17 12.98 7.32
C LEU A 46 -6.68 13.04 7.05
N PHE A 47 -7.47 12.36 7.85
CA PHE A 47 -8.90 12.28 7.63
C PHE A 47 -9.68 12.28 8.93
N ALA A 48 -10.90 12.77 8.85
CA ALA A 48 -11.89 12.67 9.89
C ALA A 48 -12.76 11.44 9.66
N GLU A 49 -13.11 10.74 10.73
CA GLU A 49 -14.03 9.63 10.74
C GLU A 49 -15.24 9.96 11.61
N TRP A 50 -16.41 9.52 11.17
CA TRP A 50 -17.66 9.59 11.91
C TRP A 50 -18.43 8.28 11.81
N ARG A 51 -18.85 7.76 12.96
CA ARG A 51 -19.67 6.55 13.06
C ARG A 51 -21.08 6.92 13.50
N PRO A 52 -21.99 7.28 12.57
CA PRO A 52 -23.37 7.61 12.87
C PRO A 52 -24.19 6.41 13.35
N ALA A 53 -23.74 5.20 13.03
CA ALA A 53 -24.34 3.95 13.46
C ALA A 53 -23.25 2.89 13.67
N GLU A 54 -23.56 1.85 14.45
CA GLU A 54 -22.63 0.77 14.78
C GLU A 54 -21.97 0.13 13.53
N ARG A 55 -22.74 0.00 12.45
CA ARG A 55 -22.30 -0.66 11.22
C ARG A 55 -21.90 0.28 10.09
N LEU A 56 -21.93 1.59 10.33
CA LEU A 56 -21.62 2.58 9.31
C LEU A 56 -20.53 3.54 9.82
N GLN A 57 -19.44 3.61 9.08
CA GLN A 57 -18.37 4.56 9.26
C GLN A 57 -18.24 5.43 8.01
N LEU A 58 -18.27 6.74 8.18
CA LEU A 58 -18.01 7.72 7.13
C LEU A 58 -16.65 8.35 7.37
N TYR A 59 -15.93 8.67 6.31
CA TYR A 59 -14.66 9.38 6.42
C TYR A 59 -14.45 10.38 5.30
N ALA A 60 -13.70 11.43 5.58
CA ALA A 60 -13.33 12.45 4.60
C ALA A 60 -11.99 13.08 4.93
N GLY A 61 -11.22 13.42 3.88
CA GLY A 61 -9.90 14.02 3.99
C GLY A 61 -8.91 13.38 3.02
N LYS A 62 -7.66 13.25 3.46
CA LYS A 62 -6.59 12.58 2.74
C LYS A 62 -6.44 11.14 3.24
N PHE A 63 -6.62 10.16 2.37
CA PHE A 63 -6.64 8.73 2.73
C PHE A 63 -6.12 7.84 1.59
N ASN A 64 -5.90 6.57 1.89
CA ASN A 64 -5.64 5.54 0.88
C ASN A 64 -6.97 4.91 0.46
N ALA A 65 -7.24 4.88 -0.85
CA ALA A 65 -8.49 4.36 -1.37
C ALA A 65 -8.62 2.85 -1.12
N PRO A 66 -9.84 2.32 -0.85
CA PRO A 66 -10.06 0.92 -0.54
C PRO A 66 -9.92 0.05 -1.79
N PHE A 67 -8.69 -0.45 -2.06
CA PHE A 67 -8.40 -1.27 -3.23
C PHE A 67 -7.28 -2.26 -2.94
N GLY A 68 -7.60 -3.55 -2.96
CA GLY A 68 -6.68 -4.63 -2.62
C GLY A 68 -6.31 -4.69 -1.13
N TYR A 69 -5.51 -5.67 -0.75
CA TYR A 69 -5.01 -5.78 0.62
C TYR A 69 -3.86 -4.82 0.91
N GLY A 70 -3.13 -4.44 -0.12
CA GLY A 70 -2.05 -3.47 -0.03
C GLY A 70 -0.91 -3.89 0.90
N PHE A 71 -0.15 -2.89 1.21
CA PHE A 71 1.15 -2.91 1.81
C PHE A 71 1.28 -3.61 3.18
N ASN A 72 0.32 -3.45 4.08
CA ASN A 72 0.50 -3.86 5.48
C ASN A 72 0.20 -5.34 5.75
N LEU A 73 -0.29 -6.06 4.77
CA LEU A 73 -0.77 -7.43 4.95
C LEU A 73 0.14 -8.48 4.32
N PHE A 74 1.13 -8.08 3.54
CA PHE A 74 2.07 -9.02 2.95
C PHE A 74 3.07 -9.53 3.98
N PRO A 75 3.29 -10.85 4.03
CA PRO A 75 4.34 -11.43 4.84
C PRO A 75 5.73 -11.12 4.25
N GLY A 76 6.77 -11.26 5.05
CA GLY A 76 8.15 -11.08 4.62
C GLY A 76 8.73 -9.71 4.94
N VAL A 77 9.85 -9.40 4.31
CA VAL A 77 10.65 -8.21 4.59
C VAL A 77 10.64 -7.22 3.42
N LEU A 78 10.70 -7.71 2.18
CA LEU A 78 10.77 -6.90 0.96
C LEU A 78 9.46 -6.89 0.16
N ALA A 79 8.68 -7.98 0.23
CA ALA A 79 7.47 -8.14 -0.56
C ALA A 79 6.43 -7.04 -0.33
N SER A 80 6.29 -6.58 0.91
CA SER A 80 5.35 -5.52 1.27
C SER A 80 5.68 -4.16 0.62
N PHE A 81 6.98 -3.84 0.47
CA PHE A 81 7.38 -2.57 -0.14
C PHE A 81 6.97 -2.49 -1.60
N ARG A 82 7.08 -3.61 -2.32
CA ARG A 82 6.74 -3.61 -3.73
C ARG A 82 5.26 -3.35 -3.99
N ALA A 83 4.36 -3.96 -3.24
CA ALA A 83 2.92 -3.70 -3.36
C ALA A 83 2.59 -2.23 -3.07
N HIS A 84 3.22 -1.68 -2.05
CA HIS A 84 3.09 -0.28 -1.66
C HIS A 84 3.47 0.68 -2.80
N ASP A 85 4.55 0.41 -3.50
CA ASP A 85 5.03 1.32 -4.53
C ASP A 85 4.28 1.18 -5.86
N VAL A 86 3.70 0.02 -6.13
CA VAL A 86 3.22 -0.32 -7.48
C VAL A 86 1.71 -0.19 -7.64
N TYR A 87 0.89 -0.57 -6.67
CA TYR A 87 -0.57 -0.55 -6.85
C TYR A 87 -1.39 -0.04 -5.67
N LEU A 88 -0.79 0.32 -4.56
CA LEU A 88 -1.53 0.98 -3.49
C LEU A 88 -1.97 2.37 -3.94
N VAL A 89 -3.27 2.64 -3.84
CA VAL A 89 -3.86 3.93 -4.25
C VAL A 89 -3.78 4.90 -3.07
N ARG A 90 -2.59 5.49 -2.91
CA ARG A 90 -2.22 6.36 -1.79
C ARG A 90 -2.60 7.81 -2.00
N GLU A 91 -2.69 8.54 -0.88
CA GLU A 91 -2.70 10.01 -0.84
C GLU A 91 -3.83 10.63 -1.66
N GLN A 92 -5.00 10.02 -1.58
CA GLN A 92 -6.18 10.54 -2.25
C GLN A 92 -6.92 11.51 -1.33
N VAL A 93 -7.47 12.58 -1.88
CA VAL A 93 -8.36 13.52 -1.17
C VAL A 93 -9.80 13.28 -1.64
N GLY A 94 -10.70 13.07 -0.67
CA GLY A 94 -12.09 12.77 -0.99
C GLY A 94 -12.89 12.35 0.22
N ALA A 95 -13.88 11.50 -0.01
CA ALA A 95 -14.74 10.95 1.02
C ALA A 95 -15.11 9.49 0.73
N GLY A 96 -15.40 8.74 1.77
CA GLY A 96 -15.82 7.36 1.66
C GLY A 96 -16.65 6.87 2.83
N ALA A 97 -17.06 5.62 2.72
CA ALA A 97 -17.84 4.93 3.73
C ALA A 97 -17.41 3.47 3.83
N ASN A 98 -17.46 2.93 5.04
CA ASN A 98 -17.39 1.51 5.33
C ASN A 98 -18.71 1.07 5.94
N TRP A 99 -19.31 0.06 5.37
CA TRP A 99 -20.58 -0.47 5.84
C TRP A 99 -20.46 -1.96 6.12
N THR A 100 -20.56 -2.36 7.40
CA THR A 100 -20.67 -3.76 7.80
C THR A 100 -22.08 -4.26 7.47
N LEU A 101 -22.14 -5.18 6.52
CA LEU A 101 -23.41 -5.70 6.01
C LEU A 101 -24.14 -6.53 7.09
N PRO A 102 -25.46 -6.36 7.24
CA PRO A 102 -26.22 -7.24 8.10
C PRO A 102 -26.29 -8.64 7.46
N ALA A 103 -25.63 -9.60 8.08
CA ALA A 103 -25.65 -11.00 7.62
C ALA A 103 -25.87 -11.94 8.82
N PRO A 104 -26.52 -13.12 8.62
CA PRO A 104 -26.53 -14.17 9.63
C PRO A 104 -25.13 -14.62 9.99
N GLU A 105 -24.86 -14.99 11.26
CA GLU A 105 -23.55 -15.41 11.76
C GLU A 105 -22.91 -16.53 10.93
N ARG A 106 -23.71 -17.43 10.34
CA ARG A 106 -23.21 -18.51 9.47
C ARG A 106 -22.47 -18.02 8.21
N TRP A 107 -22.65 -16.78 7.82
CA TRP A 107 -21.98 -16.15 6.68
C TRP A 107 -20.71 -15.37 7.08
N GLY A 108 -20.50 -15.16 8.38
CA GLY A 108 -19.44 -14.30 8.88
C GLY A 108 -19.76 -12.82 8.76
N GLU A 109 -18.73 -12.00 8.84
CA GLU A 109 -18.84 -10.54 8.72
C GLU A 109 -18.34 -10.08 7.35
N HIS A 110 -19.09 -9.19 6.73
CA HIS A 110 -18.74 -8.60 5.43
C HIS A 110 -18.79 -7.09 5.51
N THR A 111 -17.71 -6.43 5.08
CA THR A 111 -17.62 -4.98 5.02
C THR A 111 -17.52 -4.52 3.58
N LEU A 112 -18.48 -3.71 3.16
CA LEU A 112 -18.44 -2.97 1.90
C LEU A 112 -17.81 -1.60 2.16
N SER A 113 -16.72 -1.30 1.48
CA SER A 113 -16.04 0.00 1.50
C SER A 113 -16.19 0.67 0.14
N ALA A 114 -16.49 1.97 0.13
CA ALA A 114 -16.58 2.75 -1.09
C ALA A 114 -16.00 4.15 -0.88
N ALA A 115 -15.34 4.70 -1.88
CA ALA A 115 -14.79 6.05 -1.84
C ALA A 115 -14.85 6.73 -3.20
N VAL A 116 -15.00 8.06 -3.18
CA VAL A 116 -14.77 8.95 -4.32
C VAL A 116 -13.65 9.92 -3.98
N PHE A 117 -12.77 10.18 -4.94
CA PHE A 117 -11.53 10.89 -4.64
C PHE A 117 -10.85 11.51 -5.87
N THR A 118 -9.82 12.27 -5.60
CA THR A 118 -8.80 12.73 -6.55
C THR A 118 -7.41 12.63 -5.92
N LEU A 119 -6.34 12.63 -6.72
CA LEU A 119 -4.98 12.73 -6.19
C LEU A 119 -4.84 14.03 -5.40
N ASP A 120 -4.20 13.96 -4.24
CA ASP A 120 -3.93 15.17 -3.43
C ASP A 120 -2.96 16.12 -4.14
N THR A 121 -3.48 17.24 -4.62
CA THR A 121 -2.71 18.35 -5.17
C THR A 121 -2.70 19.57 -4.24
N SER A 122 -3.14 19.41 -2.99
CA SER A 122 -3.12 20.47 -1.97
C SER A 122 -1.72 20.63 -1.35
N PHE A 123 -1.59 21.57 -0.43
CA PHE A 123 -0.36 21.76 0.34
C PHE A 123 -0.01 20.55 1.22
N LEU A 124 -0.97 19.66 1.49
CA LEU A 124 -0.76 18.44 2.27
C LEU A 124 0.05 17.37 1.53
N SER A 125 0.22 17.49 0.22
CA SER A 125 1.08 16.60 -0.57
C SER A 125 2.56 16.98 -0.53
N ASN A 126 2.89 18.07 0.17
CA ASN A 126 4.24 18.60 0.25
C ASN A 126 5.03 17.94 1.39
N SER A 127 6.35 17.92 1.28
CA SER A 127 7.23 17.55 2.39
C SER A 127 6.97 18.38 3.63
N LEU A 128 7.00 17.76 4.80
CA LEU A 128 6.81 18.42 6.10
C LEU A 128 8.10 19.04 6.64
N LEU A 129 9.24 18.43 6.41
CA LEU A 129 10.50 18.80 7.06
C LEU A 129 11.50 19.48 6.14
N THR A 130 11.60 19.06 4.89
CA THR A 130 12.65 19.51 3.98
C THR A 130 12.14 20.62 3.08
N ARG A 131 12.84 21.75 3.05
CA ARG A 131 12.63 22.81 2.04
C ARG A 131 13.48 22.49 0.81
N GLN A 132 12.87 22.49 -0.36
CA GLN A 132 13.61 22.34 -1.61
C GLN A 132 14.62 23.50 -1.73
N ARG A 133 15.90 23.16 -1.84
CA ARG A 133 16.91 24.11 -2.30
C ARG A 133 16.87 24.09 -3.83
N CYS A 134 16.72 25.25 -4.43
CA CYS A 134 16.81 25.39 -5.88
C CYS A 134 18.11 24.75 -6.37
N CYS A 135 18.02 24.02 -7.47
CA CYS A 135 19.15 23.66 -8.33
C CYS A 135 20.10 22.58 -7.80
N ASP A 136 19.74 21.85 -6.77
CA ASP A 136 20.49 20.67 -6.34
C ASP A 136 19.80 19.37 -6.84
N PRO A 137 20.27 18.74 -7.92
CA PRO A 137 19.66 17.53 -8.47
C PRO A 137 19.77 16.32 -7.53
N GLY A 138 20.60 16.39 -6.50
CA GLY A 138 20.76 15.32 -5.51
C GLY A 138 19.82 15.42 -4.31
N PHE A 139 19.00 16.49 -4.19
CA PHE A 139 18.00 16.66 -3.15
C PHE A 139 16.60 16.49 -3.73
N GLY A 140 16.20 15.23 -3.92
CA GLY A 140 14.80 14.93 -4.11
C GLY A 140 14.01 15.42 -2.88
N ARG A 141 12.97 16.19 -3.08
CA ARG A 141 11.96 16.54 -2.10
C ARG A 141 10.68 15.90 -2.56
N TYR A 142 9.85 15.42 -1.66
CA TYR A 142 8.45 15.20 -1.99
C TYR A 142 7.85 16.58 -2.29
N THR A 143 7.84 16.94 -3.57
CA THR A 143 7.25 18.19 -4.02
C THR A 143 5.73 18.05 -4.05
N ARG A 144 5.03 19.15 -3.79
CA ARG A 144 3.59 19.21 -3.95
C ARG A 144 3.18 18.67 -5.32
N ASN A 145 2.25 17.73 -5.34
CA ASN A 145 1.64 17.26 -6.57
C ASN A 145 0.90 18.41 -7.27
N THR A 146 0.95 18.40 -8.57
CA THR A 146 0.26 19.39 -9.41
C THR A 146 -0.54 18.69 -10.49
N LEU A 147 -1.59 19.31 -10.98
CA LEU A 147 -2.36 18.78 -12.11
C LEU A 147 -1.50 18.65 -13.39
N ARG A 148 -0.39 19.40 -13.49
CA ARG A 148 0.51 19.33 -14.65
C ARG A 148 1.32 18.04 -14.72
N GLN A 149 1.57 17.40 -13.58
CA GLN A 149 2.31 16.12 -13.53
C GLN A 149 1.54 14.98 -14.18
N GLY A 150 0.23 15.16 -14.43
CA GLY A 150 -0.58 14.10 -15.00
C GLY A 150 -0.74 12.89 -14.10
N GLY A 151 -0.86 11.72 -14.70
CA GLY A 151 -1.07 10.45 -14.03
C GLY A 151 -2.54 10.10 -13.79
N ALA A 152 -2.83 8.82 -13.75
CA ALA A 152 -4.19 8.34 -13.51
C ALA A 152 -4.72 8.80 -12.13
N GLY A 153 -5.91 9.37 -12.12
CA GLY A 153 -6.54 9.90 -10.92
C GLY A 153 -6.21 11.36 -10.58
N ASN A 154 -5.26 11.97 -11.29
CA ASN A 154 -4.89 13.38 -11.11
C ASN A 154 -5.77 14.31 -11.95
N THR A 155 -7.08 14.25 -11.70
CA THR A 155 -8.09 14.99 -12.50
C THR A 155 -8.45 16.33 -11.89
N GLY A 156 -8.18 16.53 -10.60
CA GLY A 156 -8.61 17.70 -9.82
C GLY A 156 -10.10 17.68 -9.46
N ASN A 157 -10.81 16.62 -9.79
CA ASN A 157 -12.23 16.41 -9.52
C ASN A 157 -12.46 15.10 -8.78
N LEU A 158 -13.56 14.99 -8.02
CA LEU A 158 -13.97 13.76 -7.32
C LEU A 158 -14.65 12.77 -8.29
N ASP A 159 -13.98 12.44 -9.38
CA ASP A 159 -14.48 11.55 -10.44
C ASP A 159 -13.76 10.19 -10.49
N ASN A 160 -12.87 9.93 -9.55
CA ASN A 160 -12.28 8.61 -9.31
C ASN A 160 -13.08 7.89 -8.22
N ALA A 161 -13.17 6.58 -8.33
CA ALA A 161 -13.89 5.77 -7.36
C ALA A 161 -13.19 4.44 -7.10
N ALA A 162 -13.30 3.97 -5.86
CA ALA A 162 -12.93 2.62 -5.46
C ALA A 162 -14.04 1.99 -4.63
N VAL A 163 -14.22 0.68 -4.80
CA VAL A 163 -15.15 -0.13 -4.00
C VAL A 163 -14.44 -1.41 -3.65
N SER A 164 -14.54 -1.84 -2.39
CA SER A 164 -14.05 -3.16 -1.96
C SER A 164 -15.05 -3.87 -1.08
N LEU A 165 -15.07 -5.19 -1.17
CA LEU A 165 -15.81 -6.08 -0.29
C LEU A 165 -14.82 -6.99 0.43
N GLU A 166 -14.75 -6.89 1.74
CA GLU A 166 -14.00 -7.80 2.59
C GLU A 166 -14.93 -8.71 3.37
N GLY A 167 -14.62 -10.00 3.45
CA GLY A 167 -15.36 -10.96 4.26
C GLY A 167 -14.42 -11.75 5.17
N THR A 168 -14.84 -11.95 6.41
CA THR A 168 -14.10 -12.66 7.45
C THR A 168 -15.03 -13.44 8.37
N GLY A 169 -14.44 -14.35 9.18
CA GLY A 169 -15.20 -15.04 10.24
C GLY A 169 -16.28 -16.00 9.74
N VAL A 170 -16.20 -16.50 8.50
CA VAL A 170 -17.11 -17.51 7.97
C VAL A 170 -16.90 -18.85 8.71
N PRO A 171 -17.85 -19.37 9.50
CA PRO A 171 -17.63 -20.55 10.32
C PRO A 171 -17.25 -21.80 9.54
N ALA A 172 -17.73 -21.94 8.29
CA ALA A 172 -17.38 -23.06 7.41
C ALA A 172 -15.92 -22.99 6.90
N LEU A 173 -15.27 -21.83 7.00
CA LEU A 173 -13.91 -21.55 6.53
C LEU A 173 -13.12 -20.76 7.59
N PRO A 174 -12.88 -21.37 8.77
CA PRO A 174 -12.27 -20.67 9.89
C PRO A 174 -10.88 -20.15 9.52
N GLY A 175 -10.61 -18.88 9.86
CA GLY A 175 -9.36 -18.22 9.58
C GLY A 175 -9.23 -17.66 8.15
N LEU A 176 -10.20 -17.90 7.27
CA LEU A 176 -10.20 -17.32 5.92
C LEU A 176 -10.76 -15.89 5.95
N THR A 177 -10.05 -15.00 5.28
CA THR A 177 -10.50 -13.65 4.92
C THR A 177 -10.32 -13.48 3.42
N TYR A 178 -11.27 -12.81 2.76
CA TYR A 178 -11.14 -12.46 1.35
C TYR A 178 -11.35 -10.96 1.14
N ASN A 179 -10.78 -10.44 0.06
CA ASN A 179 -11.00 -9.07 -0.41
C ASN A 179 -11.23 -9.07 -1.92
N LEU A 180 -12.25 -8.34 -2.36
CA LEU A 180 -12.53 -8.08 -3.76
C LEU A 180 -12.59 -6.56 -3.95
N GLY A 181 -11.82 -6.04 -4.90
CA GLY A 181 -11.70 -4.60 -5.15
C GLY A 181 -11.98 -4.22 -6.58
N LEU A 182 -12.63 -3.08 -6.79
CA LEU A 182 -12.82 -2.41 -8.07
C LEU A 182 -12.34 -0.97 -7.95
N LEU A 183 -11.67 -0.47 -9.00
CA LEU A 183 -11.10 0.87 -9.05
C LEU A 183 -11.36 1.49 -10.41
N THR A 184 -11.64 2.79 -10.44
CA THR A 184 -11.61 3.59 -11.66
C THR A 184 -10.96 4.94 -11.39
N ARG A 185 -10.03 5.33 -12.28
CA ARG A 185 -9.32 6.61 -12.21
C ARG A 185 -9.42 7.36 -13.55
N GLY A 186 -9.80 8.62 -13.49
CA GLY A 186 -9.85 9.50 -14.66
C GLY A 186 -8.46 9.76 -15.22
N PRO A 187 -8.35 10.11 -16.49
CA PRO A 187 -7.08 10.51 -17.10
C PRO A 187 -6.61 11.85 -16.51
N GLY A 188 -5.32 11.92 -16.18
CA GLY A 188 -4.66 13.19 -15.93
C GLY A 188 -4.45 13.98 -17.24
N LYS A 189 -3.72 15.10 -17.15
CA LYS A 189 -3.48 15.96 -18.34
C LYS A 189 -2.60 15.31 -19.41
N ASP A 190 -1.83 14.30 -19.04
CA ASP A 190 -0.91 13.54 -19.89
C ASP A 190 -1.55 12.27 -20.46
N ALA A 191 -2.82 12.01 -20.18
CA ALA A 191 -3.46 10.75 -20.48
C ALA A 191 -4.80 10.94 -21.22
N THR A 192 -5.22 9.90 -21.94
CA THR A 192 -6.39 9.97 -22.82
C THR A 192 -7.52 9.04 -22.42
N ARG A 193 -7.24 8.07 -21.53
CA ARG A 193 -8.21 7.02 -21.18
C ARG A 193 -8.34 6.88 -19.65
N ARG A 194 -9.53 6.51 -19.25
CA ARG A 194 -9.81 6.11 -17.87
C ARG A 194 -9.16 4.77 -17.58
N GLU A 195 -8.44 4.73 -16.46
CA GLU A 195 -7.90 3.48 -15.93
C GLU A 195 -8.98 2.72 -15.17
N TRP A 196 -8.96 1.39 -15.29
CA TRP A 196 -9.79 0.46 -14.54
C TRP A 196 -8.92 -0.56 -13.84
N GLY A 197 -9.19 -0.81 -12.58
CA GLY A 197 -8.50 -1.82 -11.78
C GLY A 197 -9.47 -2.77 -11.11
N TRP A 198 -9.02 -4.02 -10.93
CA TRP A 198 -9.68 -4.96 -10.05
C TRP A 198 -8.64 -5.75 -9.25
N ALA A 199 -9.01 -6.14 -8.05
CA ALA A 199 -8.19 -6.91 -7.13
C ALA A 199 -9.01 -8.06 -6.53
N ALA A 200 -8.36 -9.20 -6.32
CA ALA A 200 -8.92 -10.32 -5.59
C ALA A 200 -7.84 -10.90 -4.69
N GLY A 201 -8.09 -10.95 -3.39
CA GLY A 201 -7.14 -11.40 -2.39
C GLY A 201 -7.78 -12.41 -1.43
N LEU A 202 -6.96 -13.36 -0.97
CA LEU A 202 -7.29 -14.35 0.04
C LEU A 202 -6.21 -14.33 1.11
N ARG A 203 -6.61 -14.44 2.36
CA ARG A 203 -5.75 -14.59 3.52
C ARG A 203 -6.30 -15.69 4.40
N HIS A 204 -5.43 -16.56 4.88
CA HIS A 204 -5.80 -17.61 5.82
C HIS A 204 -4.84 -17.64 6.99
N GLU A 205 -5.37 -17.55 8.19
CA GLU A 205 -4.63 -17.63 9.44
C GLU A 205 -5.13 -18.81 10.26
N ARG A 206 -4.21 -19.63 10.80
CA ARG A 206 -4.57 -20.75 11.64
C ARG A 206 -3.57 -20.95 12.76
N ALA A 207 -4.07 -20.97 13.99
CA ALA A 207 -3.34 -21.48 15.13
C ALA A 207 -3.51 -23.00 15.18
N TRP A 208 -2.41 -23.73 15.24
CA TRP A 208 -2.37 -25.21 15.34
C TRP A 208 -2.16 -25.65 16.77
N THR A 209 -1.34 -24.90 17.51
CA THR A 209 -1.09 -25.02 18.93
C THR A 209 -0.91 -23.60 19.49
N ASP A 210 -0.70 -23.49 20.81
CA ASP A 210 -0.41 -22.19 21.46
C ASP A 210 0.87 -21.53 20.91
N ASP A 211 1.83 -22.33 20.44
CA ASP A 211 3.12 -21.87 19.95
C ASP A 211 3.23 -21.87 18.42
N VAL A 212 2.37 -22.61 17.70
CA VAL A 212 2.50 -22.77 16.24
C VAL A 212 1.30 -22.20 15.51
N SER A 213 1.56 -21.29 14.60
CA SER A 213 0.56 -20.75 13.70
C SER A 213 1.07 -20.63 12.27
N THR A 214 0.14 -20.64 11.33
CA THR A 214 0.42 -20.40 9.92
C THR A 214 -0.39 -19.24 9.39
N PHE A 215 0.21 -18.51 8.46
CA PHE A 215 -0.41 -17.47 7.66
C PHE A 215 -0.15 -17.78 6.19
N ALA A 216 -1.17 -17.75 5.36
CA ALA A 216 -1.07 -17.86 3.91
C ALA A 216 -1.79 -16.68 3.26
N PHE A 217 -1.25 -16.23 2.15
CA PHE A 217 -1.73 -15.05 1.45
C PHE A 217 -1.62 -15.25 -0.06
N ALA A 218 -2.64 -14.82 -0.79
CA ALA A 218 -2.62 -14.71 -2.24
C ALA A 218 -3.41 -13.46 -2.67
N GLU A 219 -2.85 -12.67 -3.56
CA GLU A 219 -3.54 -11.54 -4.17
C GLU A 219 -3.21 -11.44 -5.66
N PHE A 220 -4.22 -11.10 -6.43
CA PHE A 220 -4.11 -10.77 -7.84
C PHE A 220 -4.71 -9.38 -8.08
N VAL A 221 -3.98 -8.54 -8.82
CA VAL A 221 -4.43 -7.20 -9.21
C VAL A 221 -4.20 -7.02 -10.71
N GLU A 222 -5.20 -6.49 -11.41
CA GLU A 222 -5.08 -6.12 -12.83
C GLU A 222 -5.52 -4.67 -13.03
N PHE A 223 -4.73 -3.91 -13.79
CA PHE A 223 -5.10 -2.62 -14.32
C PHE A 223 -5.22 -2.69 -15.83
N ARG A 224 -6.26 -2.08 -16.38
CA ARG A 224 -6.46 -1.81 -17.81
C ARG A 224 -6.34 -0.31 -18.05
N ASN A 225 -5.71 0.06 -19.15
CA ASN A 225 -5.30 1.43 -19.42
C ASN A 225 -4.45 1.98 -18.26
N ALA A 226 -3.49 1.20 -17.78
CA ALA A 226 -2.65 1.56 -16.65
C ALA A 226 -1.97 2.91 -16.89
N GLY A 227 -2.01 3.79 -15.87
CA GLY A 227 -1.54 5.17 -16.01
C GLY A 227 -2.43 6.07 -16.88
N GLY A 228 -3.56 5.57 -17.43
CA GLY A 228 -4.43 6.32 -18.31
C GLY A 228 -3.97 6.31 -19.79
N ASN A 229 -3.05 5.41 -20.16
CA ASN A 229 -2.37 5.34 -21.46
C ASN A 229 -1.73 6.71 -21.80
N PRO A 230 -0.69 7.11 -21.09
CA PRO A 230 0.00 8.36 -21.38
C PRO A 230 0.49 8.35 -22.83
N THR A 231 0.20 9.42 -23.54
CA THR A 231 0.80 9.69 -24.84
C THR A 231 2.16 10.33 -24.58
N GLU A 232 3.19 9.52 -24.32
CA GLU A 232 4.54 10.02 -24.51
C GLU A 232 4.75 10.11 -26.02
N GLU A 233 4.79 11.33 -26.56
CA GLU A 233 5.49 11.55 -27.81
C GLU A 233 6.93 11.12 -27.53
N ALA A 234 7.34 10.03 -28.13
CA ALA A 234 8.74 9.64 -28.05
C ALA A 234 9.56 10.80 -28.61
N GLU A 235 10.60 11.22 -27.90
CA GLU A 235 11.51 12.28 -28.36
C GLU A 235 12.01 12.09 -29.80
N ASP A 236 11.90 10.86 -30.30
CA ASP A 236 12.30 10.42 -31.65
C ASP A 236 11.15 10.39 -32.68
N GLY A 237 9.96 10.90 -32.37
CA GLY A 237 8.80 10.86 -33.27
C GLY A 237 8.17 9.45 -33.43
N GLY A 238 8.48 8.52 -32.51
CA GLY A 238 7.88 7.19 -32.47
C GLY A 238 6.44 7.19 -31.93
N GLU A 239 5.70 6.09 -32.17
CA GLU A 239 4.36 5.90 -31.64
C GLU A 239 4.42 5.83 -30.09
N GLY A 240 3.71 6.72 -29.40
CA GLY A 240 3.55 6.71 -27.96
C GLY A 240 2.85 5.45 -27.46
N ILE A 241 2.80 5.26 -26.13
CA ILE A 241 2.13 4.12 -25.50
C ILE A 241 0.63 4.19 -25.80
N VAL A 242 0.15 3.26 -26.63
CA VAL A 242 -1.26 3.21 -27.06
C VAL A 242 -2.13 2.46 -26.06
N SER A 243 -1.57 1.47 -25.37
CA SER A 243 -2.27 0.72 -24.33
C SER A 243 -1.30 0.04 -23.38
N GLU A 244 -1.68 0.02 -22.09
CA GLU A 244 -0.95 -0.75 -21.08
C GLU A 244 -1.93 -1.55 -20.22
N ARG A 245 -1.62 -2.83 -20.01
CA ARG A 245 -2.24 -3.69 -19.01
C ARG A 245 -1.17 -4.11 -18.04
N ARG A 246 -1.39 -3.86 -16.76
CA ARG A 246 -0.51 -4.32 -15.69
C ARG A 246 -1.20 -5.35 -14.82
N ARG A 247 -0.47 -6.38 -14.43
CA ARG A 247 -0.92 -7.44 -13.55
C ARG A 247 0.10 -7.68 -12.47
N PHE A 248 -0.39 -7.85 -11.26
CA PHE A 248 0.41 -8.19 -10.10
C PHE A 248 -0.16 -9.46 -9.48
N SER A 249 0.70 -10.42 -9.23
CA SER A 249 0.35 -11.64 -8.51
C SER A 249 1.29 -11.77 -7.33
N THR A 250 0.75 -11.99 -6.13
CA THR A 250 1.54 -12.23 -4.92
C THR A 250 1.01 -13.46 -4.22
N VAL A 251 1.88 -14.38 -3.89
CA VAL A 251 1.58 -15.55 -3.05
C VAL A 251 2.64 -15.64 -1.98
N GLY A 252 2.23 -15.84 -0.74
CA GLY A 252 3.14 -15.96 0.38
C GLY A 252 2.61 -16.84 1.49
N ALA A 253 3.52 -17.42 2.23
CA ALA A 253 3.21 -18.21 3.41
C ALA A 253 4.22 -17.91 4.52
N GLN A 254 3.75 -17.92 5.76
CA GLN A 254 4.56 -17.76 6.95
C GLN A 254 4.18 -18.83 7.97
N VAL A 255 5.17 -19.39 8.61
CA VAL A 255 5.03 -20.25 9.79
C VAL A 255 5.64 -19.52 10.98
N ARG A 256 4.93 -19.52 12.10
CA ARG A 256 5.43 -19.05 13.39
C ARG A 256 5.54 -20.25 14.33
N SER A 257 6.64 -20.31 15.09
CA SER A 257 6.86 -21.31 16.13
C SER A 257 7.56 -20.64 17.31
N GLY A 258 6.83 -20.44 18.40
CA GLY A 258 7.31 -19.66 19.54
C GLY A 258 7.77 -18.26 19.07
N PRO A 259 9.02 -17.84 19.39
CA PRO A 259 9.52 -16.52 18.99
C PRO A 259 9.98 -16.45 17.52
N TRP A 260 10.02 -17.57 16.80
CA TRP A 260 10.52 -17.62 15.43
C TRP A 260 9.41 -17.51 14.38
N ARG A 261 9.76 -16.93 13.22
CA ARG A 261 8.93 -16.90 12.02
C ARG A 261 9.79 -17.17 10.78
N ALA A 262 9.28 -17.98 9.87
CA ALA A 262 9.87 -18.23 8.57
C ALA A 262 8.84 -17.90 7.49
N THR A 263 9.26 -17.22 6.42
CA THR A 263 8.36 -16.71 5.38
C THR A 263 8.93 -16.99 4.00
N LEU A 264 8.06 -17.38 3.08
CA LEU A 264 8.35 -17.48 1.65
C LEU A 264 7.33 -16.64 0.90
N VAL A 265 7.78 -15.86 -0.08
CA VAL A 265 6.92 -15.04 -0.94
C VAL A 265 7.38 -15.13 -2.38
N TRP A 266 6.41 -15.23 -3.28
CA TRP A 266 6.60 -15.03 -4.71
C TRP A 266 5.71 -13.89 -5.17
N GLN A 267 6.26 -13.00 -6.01
CA GLN A 267 5.52 -11.92 -6.65
C GLN A 267 5.88 -11.87 -8.14
N ARG A 268 4.88 -11.56 -8.95
CA ARG A 268 5.02 -11.33 -10.39
C ARG A 268 4.40 -10.00 -10.78
N ASP A 269 5.12 -9.26 -11.61
CA ASP A 269 4.68 -8.02 -12.26
C ASP A 269 4.77 -8.20 -13.78
N GLU A 270 3.62 -8.11 -14.44
CA GLU A 270 3.49 -8.16 -15.91
C GLU A 270 2.98 -6.82 -16.41
N ALA A 271 3.77 -6.17 -17.27
CA ALA A 271 3.35 -4.97 -17.97
C ALA A 271 3.26 -5.30 -19.48
N LYS A 272 2.04 -5.51 -19.96
CA LYS A 272 1.78 -5.66 -21.40
C LYS A 272 1.52 -4.29 -21.99
N ARG A 273 2.54 -3.75 -22.61
CA ARG A 273 2.57 -2.42 -23.21
C ARG A 273 2.59 -2.57 -24.74
N SER A 274 1.91 -1.67 -25.45
CA SER A 274 1.98 -1.56 -26.90
C SER A 274 2.32 -0.09 -27.24
N PRO A 275 3.31 0.16 -28.13
CA PRO A 275 4.10 -0.83 -28.88
C PRO A 275 5.12 -1.54 -28.01
N ASN A 276 5.89 -1.12 -27.20
CA ASN A 276 7.07 -1.70 -26.58
C ASN A 276 6.75 -2.62 -25.37
N PRO A 277 6.57 -3.94 -25.53
CA PRO A 277 6.29 -4.84 -24.42
C PRO A 277 7.48 -4.92 -23.45
N LEU A 278 7.19 -4.93 -22.16
CA LEU A 278 8.20 -5.11 -21.11
C LEU A 278 8.30 -6.59 -20.71
N PRO A 279 9.50 -7.09 -20.37
CA PRO A 279 9.64 -8.41 -19.79
C PRO A 279 8.87 -8.53 -18.46
N THR A 280 8.35 -9.72 -18.22
CA THR A 280 7.77 -10.07 -16.90
C THR A 280 8.84 -10.04 -15.83
N GLN A 281 8.51 -9.47 -14.68
CA GLN A 281 9.37 -9.43 -13.51
C GLN A 281 8.88 -10.43 -12.47
N ASP A 282 9.79 -11.22 -11.92
CA ASP A 282 9.51 -12.19 -10.87
C ASP A 282 10.41 -11.91 -9.65
N TYR A 283 9.83 -12.02 -8.45
CA TYR A 283 10.51 -11.81 -7.19
C TYR A 283 10.25 -13.01 -6.28
N TYR A 284 11.30 -13.57 -5.72
CA TYR A 284 11.25 -14.69 -4.78
C TYR A 284 11.96 -14.27 -3.51
N GLU A 285 11.24 -14.28 -2.40
CA GLU A 285 11.77 -13.92 -1.09
C GLU A 285 11.70 -15.09 -0.13
N ALA A 286 12.78 -15.31 0.61
CA ALA A 286 12.82 -16.15 1.80
C ALA A 286 13.33 -15.32 2.97
N SER A 287 12.63 -15.35 4.10
CA SER A 287 13.03 -14.61 5.29
C SER A 287 12.79 -15.40 6.58
N VAL A 288 13.62 -15.11 7.58
CA VAL A 288 13.50 -15.63 8.94
C VAL A 288 13.52 -14.46 9.90
N GLY A 289 12.63 -14.49 10.89
CA GLY A 289 12.58 -13.49 11.93
C GLY A 289 12.50 -14.10 13.32
N ARG A 290 12.86 -13.30 14.33
CA ARG A 290 12.77 -13.67 15.74
C ARG A 290 12.29 -12.50 16.58
N ASP A 291 11.36 -12.78 17.48
CA ASP A 291 10.97 -11.86 18.52
C ASP A 291 11.97 -11.93 19.67
N LEU A 292 12.62 -10.80 19.98
CA LEU A 292 13.74 -10.72 20.92
C LEU A 292 13.30 -10.36 22.35
N GLY A 293 12.00 -10.13 22.54
CA GLY A 293 11.45 -9.64 23.81
C GLY A 293 11.41 -8.11 23.87
N TRP A 294 10.72 -7.57 24.89
CA TRP A 294 10.52 -6.12 25.14
C TRP A 294 10.04 -5.32 23.92
N GLY A 295 9.28 -5.94 23.03
CA GLY A 295 8.79 -5.31 21.81
C GLY A 295 9.79 -5.26 20.65
N PHE A 296 11.02 -5.76 20.81
CA PHE A 296 11.99 -5.87 19.73
C PHE A 296 11.79 -7.13 18.91
N GLY A 297 12.00 -7.01 17.63
CA GLY A 297 12.07 -8.13 16.69
C GLY A 297 13.12 -7.87 15.63
N PHE A 298 13.74 -8.95 15.17
CA PHE A 298 14.72 -8.91 14.07
C PHE A 298 14.26 -9.84 12.95
N ASP A 299 14.40 -9.40 11.71
CA ASP A 299 14.17 -10.18 10.50
C ASP A 299 15.39 -10.12 9.59
N ALA A 300 15.72 -11.23 8.96
CA ALA A 300 16.67 -11.30 7.86
C ALA A 300 16.01 -11.96 6.65
N GLY A 301 16.20 -11.38 5.48
CA GLY A 301 15.61 -11.87 4.24
C GLY A 301 16.59 -11.85 3.08
N TYR A 302 16.37 -12.76 2.15
CA TYR A 302 17.02 -12.82 0.86
C TYR A 302 15.97 -12.77 -0.24
N GLN A 303 16.23 -11.96 -1.26
CA GLN A 303 15.36 -11.87 -2.43
C GLN A 303 16.19 -12.11 -3.70
N TYR A 304 15.71 -13.01 -4.53
CA TYR A 304 16.12 -13.15 -5.92
C TYR A 304 15.05 -12.50 -6.81
N ALA A 305 15.47 -11.68 -7.76
CA ALA A 305 14.55 -11.05 -8.70
C ALA A 305 15.04 -11.17 -10.15
N ARG A 306 14.10 -11.41 -11.05
CA ARG A 306 14.26 -11.20 -12.50
C ARG A 306 13.57 -9.89 -12.84
N LEU A 307 14.34 -8.93 -13.35
CA LEU A 307 13.89 -7.57 -13.58
C LEU A 307 13.85 -7.25 -15.07
N ALA A 308 12.87 -6.49 -15.50
CA ALA A 308 12.88 -5.84 -16.80
C ALA A 308 13.91 -4.68 -16.77
N ARG A 309 14.73 -4.58 -17.79
CA ARG A 309 15.62 -3.43 -18.01
C ARG A 309 14.98 -2.45 -18.98
N GLY A 310 15.42 -1.20 -18.94
CA GLY A 310 14.91 -0.14 -19.81
C GLY A 310 15.10 -0.42 -21.32
N ASP A 311 16.10 -1.24 -21.68
CA ASP A 311 16.36 -1.70 -23.05
C ASP A 311 15.46 -2.88 -23.51
N GLY A 312 14.50 -3.30 -22.69
CA GLY A 312 13.63 -4.44 -22.95
C GLY A 312 14.25 -5.81 -22.65
N SER A 313 15.51 -5.87 -22.19
CA SER A 313 16.15 -7.12 -21.76
C SER A 313 15.76 -7.50 -20.33
N ALA A 314 16.02 -8.75 -19.95
CA ALA A 314 15.87 -9.19 -18.57
C ALA A 314 17.22 -9.19 -17.84
N GLY A 315 17.23 -8.79 -16.59
CA GLY A 315 18.37 -8.88 -15.67
C GLY A 315 18.01 -9.69 -14.43
N THR A 316 19.00 -9.96 -13.60
CA THR A 316 18.81 -10.59 -12.29
C THR A 316 19.35 -9.67 -11.19
N SER A 317 18.70 -9.72 -10.03
CA SER A 317 19.13 -9.00 -8.83
C SER A 317 19.09 -9.93 -7.62
N HIS A 318 20.01 -9.72 -6.70
CA HIS A 318 20.10 -10.43 -5.43
C HIS A 318 20.15 -9.39 -4.32
N SER A 319 19.26 -9.48 -3.36
CA SER A 319 19.18 -8.55 -2.23
C SER A 319 19.18 -9.30 -0.91
N VAL A 320 19.98 -8.82 0.03
CA VAL A 320 19.94 -9.27 1.43
C VAL A 320 19.56 -8.08 2.29
N ILE A 321 18.60 -8.27 3.19
CA ILE A 321 18.11 -7.23 4.07
C ILE A 321 18.01 -7.72 5.51
N GLY A 322 18.42 -6.87 6.44
CA GLY A 322 18.13 -7.01 7.87
C GLY A 322 17.19 -5.91 8.32
N ARG A 323 16.19 -6.26 9.11
CA ARG A 323 15.21 -5.32 9.67
C ARG A 323 15.12 -5.49 11.18
N LEU A 324 15.39 -4.42 11.92
CA LEU A 324 15.12 -4.33 13.35
C LEU A 324 13.82 -3.58 13.56
N ASN A 325 12.87 -4.21 14.25
CA ASN A 325 11.57 -3.64 14.58
C ASN A 325 11.46 -3.41 16.08
N HIS A 326 10.78 -2.36 16.49
CA HIS A 326 10.36 -2.17 17.86
C HIS A 326 8.89 -1.73 17.91
N ARG A 327 8.10 -2.41 18.74
CA ARG A 327 6.69 -2.07 18.98
C ARG A 327 6.57 -1.38 20.33
N PHE A 328 6.20 -0.12 20.31
CA PHE A 328 5.83 0.62 21.53
C PHE A 328 4.35 0.39 21.81
N ALA A 329 4.02 -0.37 22.85
CA ALA A 329 2.66 -0.46 23.34
C ALA A 329 2.59 0.39 24.63
N ARG A 330 2.05 1.62 24.58
CA ARG A 330 1.59 2.34 25.76
C ARG A 330 0.10 2.04 25.92
N HIS A 331 -0.24 1.13 26.81
CA HIS A 331 -1.60 1.06 27.35
C HIS A 331 -1.80 2.25 28.30
N HIS A 332 -2.48 3.30 27.86
CA HIS A 332 -3.14 4.18 28.80
C HIS A 332 -4.34 3.39 29.34
N GLY A 333 -4.11 2.69 30.45
CA GLY A 333 -5.18 2.08 31.21
C GLY A 333 -6.17 3.16 31.63
N HIS A 334 -7.38 3.14 31.07
CA HIS A 334 -8.51 3.73 31.76
C HIS A 334 -8.66 2.94 33.05
N ALA A 335 -8.23 3.54 34.17
CA ALA A 335 -8.60 3.07 35.49
C ALA A 335 -10.12 3.08 35.55
N THR A 336 -10.75 1.92 35.42
CA THR A 336 -12.13 1.72 35.82
C THR A 336 -12.15 1.98 37.31
N ARG A 337 -12.72 3.12 37.73
CA ARG A 337 -13.06 3.36 39.15
C ARG A 337 -14.01 2.23 39.54
N PRO A 338 -13.75 1.51 40.64
CA PRO A 338 -14.74 0.62 41.21
C PRO A 338 -15.92 1.49 41.68
N GLY A 339 -17.10 1.20 41.12
CA GLY A 339 -18.34 1.82 41.57
C GLY A 339 -18.65 1.47 43.01
N HIS A 340 -19.07 2.47 43.74
CA HIS A 340 -19.89 2.30 44.97
C HIS A 340 -21.34 2.09 44.58
#